data_f96466281a50b6ecdd4449f0abaf3645
#
_entry.id   f96466281a50b6ecdd4449f0abaf3645
#
_cell.length_a   1.000
_cell.length_b   1.000
_cell.length_c   1.000
_cell.angle_alpha   90.00
_cell.angle_beta   90.00
_cell.angle_gamma   90.00
#
_symmetry.space_group_name_H-M   'P 1'
#
loop_
_entity.id
_entity.type
_entity.pdbx_description
1 polymer ?
#
loop_
_entity_poly.entity_id
_entity_poly.type
_entity_poly.pdbx_seq_one_letter_code
_entity_poly.pdbx_strand_id
1 'polypeptide(L)'
;MLKIVTTILCVYMLVRCVLPLRCKRPLKMLLALLVLLVGFRLHIFSLLYATFNPELPRWVLVSTGGPHVLFFLLALLSLLRDGVCLIWWLARRLRPGLPALPGSNRQMAALLLVALVMTVMAVPAALRIPDVRTQEIVLPGLPPALDGLRVAQLTDLHISRNFPAEWTRAVVDRTNALRPDIILLTGDLMDGSPALRREDFAPMADLRAPLGVFACPGNHEYYSDLPAWRPVLRAHGITLLENEAVVLPVRGSHLTVAGVTDNVAGRFGLPGPDPHRALEGTPRPRILMAHKPELFHETAPEIDLQLSGHTHGGLALLLDQGVALFNGGFVRGWYARDDARLYVGPGSGLWGGFPLRLGVPSEILLLVLRAPR
;
A
#
# COMPACT_ATOMS: atom_id res chain seq x y z
N MET A 1 10.42 -12.11 6.18
CA MET A 1 11.12 -10.86 6.48
C MET A 1 10.50 -10.12 7.69
N LEU A 2 9.21 -9.75 7.68
CA LEU A 2 8.56 -8.96 8.74
C LEU A 2 8.69 -9.56 10.16
N LYS A 3 8.52 -10.88 10.31
CA LYS A 3 8.70 -11.57 11.60
C LYS A 3 10.14 -11.39 12.17
N ILE A 4 11.15 -11.46 11.34
CA ILE A 4 12.56 -11.27 11.75
C ILE A 4 12.77 -9.84 12.24
N VAL A 5 12.28 -8.86 11.48
CA VAL A 5 12.36 -7.43 11.84
C VAL A 5 11.69 -7.18 13.19
N THR A 6 10.46 -7.65 13.40
CA THR A 6 9.75 -7.46 14.67
C THR A 6 10.45 -8.13 15.84
N THR A 7 11.06 -9.32 15.64
CA THR A 7 11.88 -9.98 16.68
C THR A 7 13.09 -9.14 17.07
N ILE A 8 13.84 -8.64 16.09
CA ILE A 8 15.00 -7.76 16.34
C ILE A 8 14.57 -6.49 17.09
N LEU A 9 13.47 -5.87 16.67
CA LEU A 9 12.93 -4.69 17.34
C LEU A 9 12.47 -4.99 18.77
N CYS A 10 11.89 -6.16 19.06
CA CYS A 10 11.54 -6.55 20.43
C CYS A 10 12.78 -6.63 21.32
N VAL A 11 13.84 -7.33 20.86
CA VAL A 11 15.10 -7.41 21.61
C VAL A 11 15.70 -6.01 21.82
N TYR A 12 15.74 -5.19 20.77
CA TYR A 12 16.21 -3.83 20.85
C TYR A 12 15.43 -3.01 21.89
N MET A 13 14.09 -3.02 21.84
CA MET A 13 13.24 -2.30 22.77
C MET A 13 13.43 -2.74 24.23
N LEU A 14 13.57 -4.05 24.46
CA LEU A 14 13.86 -4.55 25.80
C LEU A 14 15.21 -4.04 26.32
N VAL A 15 16.27 -4.19 25.52
CA VAL A 15 17.65 -3.85 25.94
C VAL A 15 17.86 -2.34 26.06
N ARG A 16 17.33 -1.56 25.10
CA ARG A 16 17.63 -0.11 25.01
C ARG A 16 16.56 0.78 25.64
N CYS A 17 15.33 0.31 25.77
CA CYS A 17 14.23 1.14 26.22
C CYS A 17 13.68 0.71 27.59
N VAL A 18 13.58 -0.60 27.88
CA VAL A 18 12.99 -1.11 29.11
C VAL A 18 14.04 -1.31 30.22
N LEU A 19 15.12 -2.04 29.96
CA LEU A 19 16.12 -2.37 30.95
C LEU A 19 16.81 -1.14 31.57
N PRO A 20 17.12 -0.05 30.84
CA PRO A 20 17.76 1.13 31.41
C PRO A 20 16.82 2.02 32.24
N LEU A 21 15.50 1.81 32.20
CA LEU A 21 14.55 2.62 32.97
C LEU A 21 14.79 2.50 34.48
N ARG A 22 14.82 3.63 35.16
CA ARG A 22 14.90 3.70 36.63
C ARG A 22 13.49 3.61 37.22
N CYS A 23 12.98 2.39 37.35
CA CYS A 23 11.65 2.11 37.93
C CYS A 23 11.67 0.81 38.75
N LYS A 24 10.60 0.56 39.53
CA LYS A 24 10.44 -0.66 40.34
C LYS A 24 10.41 -1.92 39.44
N ARG A 25 10.97 -3.03 39.93
CA ARG A 25 11.03 -4.30 39.20
C ARG A 25 9.68 -4.77 38.62
N PRO A 26 8.55 -4.74 39.38
CA PRO A 26 7.25 -5.17 38.83
C PRO A 26 6.84 -4.34 37.61
N LEU A 27 7.03 -3.02 37.63
CA LEU A 27 6.73 -2.16 36.48
C LEU A 27 7.62 -2.49 35.28
N LYS A 28 8.92 -2.75 35.52
CA LYS A 28 9.84 -3.14 34.45
C LYS A 28 9.44 -4.48 33.81
N MET A 29 9.02 -5.46 34.61
CA MET A 29 8.51 -6.74 34.11
C MET A 29 7.22 -6.56 33.31
N LEU A 30 6.28 -5.72 33.77
CA LEU A 30 5.05 -5.41 33.03
C LEU A 30 5.38 -4.75 31.68
N LEU A 31 6.28 -3.76 31.64
CA LEU A 31 6.69 -3.11 30.40
C LEU A 31 7.37 -4.11 29.44
N ALA A 32 8.21 -5.00 29.95
CA ALA A 32 8.83 -6.04 29.15
C ALA A 32 7.79 -6.99 28.53
N LEU A 33 6.81 -7.43 29.34
CA LEU A 33 5.71 -8.25 28.87
C LEU A 33 4.88 -7.54 27.79
N LEU A 34 4.55 -6.26 27.98
CA LEU A 34 3.82 -5.47 26.98
C LEU A 34 4.60 -5.35 25.68
N VAL A 35 5.91 -5.07 25.73
CA VAL A 35 6.78 -5.02 24.54
C VAL A 35 6.74 -6.35 23.79
N LEU A 36 6.80 -7.48 24.51
CA LEU A 36 6.74 -8.81 23.87
C LEU A 36 5.37 -9.08 23.27
N LEU A 37 4.28 -8.88 24.01
CA LEU A 37 2.92 -9.15 23.52
C LEU A 37 2.59 -8.31 22.28
N VAL A 38 2.90 -7.01 22.34
CA VAL A 38 2.61 -6.08 21.25
C VAL A 38 3.55 -6.31 20.06
N GLY A 39 4.84 -6.46 20.30
CA GLY A 39 5.82 -6.67 19.24
C GLY A 39 5.67 -8.02 18.55
N PHE A 40 5.31 -9.08 19.27
CA PHE A 40 5.05 -10.42 18.71
C PHE A 40 3.63 -10.62 18.19
N ARG A 41 2.79 -9.58 18.10
CA ARG A 41 1.41 -9.68 17.60
C ARG A 41 1.30 -10.50 16.30
N LEU A 42 2.14 -10.21 15.31
CA LEU A 42 2.12 -10.92 14.02
C LEU A 42 2.53 -12.40 14.16
N HIS A 43 3.43 -12.71 15.07
CA HIS A 43 3.80 -14.10 15.38
C HIS A 43 2.65 -14.83 16.06
N ILE A 44 2.01 -14.17 17.04
CA ILE A 44 0.85 -14.73 17.78
C ILE A 44 -0.29 -15.02 16.80
N PHE A 45 -0.64 -14.06 15.92
CA PHE A 45 -1.68 -14.26 14.91
C PHE A 45 -1.32 -15.38 13.93
N SER A 46 -0.09 -15.40 13.46
CA SER A 46 0.36 -16.47 12.56
C SER A 46 0.37 -17.87 13.23
N LEU A 47 0.63 -17.94 14.53
CA LEU A 47 0.59 -19.19 15.29
C LEU A 47 -0.85 -19.67 15.54
N LEU A 48 -1.74 -18.76 15.94
CA LEU A 48 -3.11 -19.11 16.33
C LEU A 48 -4.06 -19.27 15.13
N TYR A 49 -3.83 -18.55 14.06
CA TYR A 49 -4.77 -18.44 12.92
C TYR A 49 -4.14 -18.76 11.57
N ALA A 50 -2.88 -19.15 11.52
CA ALA A 50 -2.10 -19.39 10.29
C ALA A 50 -2.06 -18.19 9.31
N THR A 51 -2.42 -16.99 9.78
CA THR A 51 -2.44 -15.75 8.98
C THR A 51 -2.03 -14.55 9.83
N PHE A 52 -1.60 -13.46 9.17
CA PHE A 52 -1.34 -12.17 9.81
C PHE A 52 -2.60 -11.30 9.96
N ASN A 53 -3.63 -11.60 9.19
CA ASN A 53 -4.91 -10.88 9.17
C ASN A 53 -6.07 -11.86 9.44
N PRO A 54 -6.25 -12.28 10.72
CA PRO A 54 -7.28 -13.25 11.08
C PRO A 54 -8.68 -12.64 10.97
N GLU A 55 -9.69 -13.53 10.80
CA GLU A 55 -11.11 -13.17 10.75
C GLU A 55 -11.67 -12.81 12.14
N LEU A 56 -11.04 -11.83 12.79
CA LEU A 56 -11.48 -11.31 14.08
C LEU A 56 -12.37 -10.07 13.88
N PRO A 57 -13.23 -9.75 14.86
CA PRO A 57 -14.00 -8.51 14.84
C PRO A 57 -13.09 -7.28 14.64
N ARG A 58 -13.55 -6.31 13.85
CA ARG A 58 -12.77 -5.10 13.51
C ARG A 58 -12.20 -4.40 14.74
N TRP A 59 -12.99 -4.30 15.83
CA TRP A 59 -12.52 -3.68 17.06
C TRP A 59 -11.31 -4.39 17.67
N VAL A 60 -11.21 -5.73 17.56
CA VAL A 60 -10.04 -6.50 18.02
C VAL A 60 -8.83 -6.20 17.15
N LEU A 61 -9.01 -6.17 15.82
CA LEU A 61 -7.92 -5.87 14.89
C LEU A 61 -7.36 -4.47 15.10
N VAL A 62 -8.23 -3.48 15.29
CA VAL A 62 -7.85 -2.08 15.51
C VAL A 62 -7.22 -1.89 16.90
N SER A 63 -7.82 -2.45 17.96
CA SER A 63 -7.32 -2.33 19.34
C SER A 63 -5.98 -3.03 19.56
N THR A 64 -5.66 -4.05 18.78
CA THR A 64 -4.34 -4.71 18.79
C THR A 64 -3.37 -4.10 17.78
N GLY A 65 -3.87 -3.56 16.67
CA GLY A 65 -3.09 -2.92 15.61
C GLY A 65 -2.50 -1.58 16.05
N GLY A 66 -3.28 -0.73 16.73
CA GLY A 66 -2.83 0.56 17.25
C GLY A 66 -1.59 0.46 18.18
N PRO A 67 -1.62 -0.36 19.24
CA PRO A 67 -0.44 -0.62 20.06
C PRO A 67 0.76 -1.17 19.25
N HIS A 68 0.54 -1.99 18.22
CA HIS A 68 1.62 -2.50 17.37
C HIS A 68 2.25 -1.37 16.53
N VAL A 69 1.46 -0.43 16.03
CA VAL A 69 1.95 0.81 15.38
C VAL A 69 2.75 1.65 16.36
N LEU A 70 2.23 1.86 17.59
CA LEU A 70 2.94 2.57 18.64
C LEU A 70 4.31 1.94 18.96
N PHE A 71 4.35 0.61 19.11
CA PHE A 71 5.60 -0.13 19.31
C PHE A 71 6.60 0.13 18.18
N PHE A 72 6.15 0.06 16.92
CA PHE A 72 7.01 0.27 15.77
C PHE A 72 7.55 1.70 15.69
N LEU A 73 6.69 2.70 15.87
CA LEU A 73 7.06 4.11 15.87
C LEU A 73 8.02 4.43 17.03
N LEU A 74 7.74 3.91 18.21
CA LEU A 74 8.61 4.09 19.38
C LEU A 74 9.98 3.45 19.17
N ALA A 75 10.03 2.27 18.54
CA ALA A 75 11.28 1.60 18.18
C ALA A 75 12.09 2.43 17.18
N LEU A 76 11.45 2.94 16.12
CA LEU A 76 12.09 3.81 15.12
C LEU A 76 12.64 5.09 15.75
N LEU A 77 11.83 5.79 16.55
CA LEU A 77 12.26 7.01 17.25
C LEU A 77 13.39 6.72 18.23
N SER A 78 13.39 5.56 18.87
CA SER A 78 14.47 5.15 19.77
C SER A 78 15.76 4.86 19.04
N LEU A 79 15.72 4.27 17.84
CA LEU A 79 16.88 4.09 16.97
C LEU A 79 17.47 5.44 16.54
N LEU A 80 16.61 6.38 16.14
CA LEU A 80 17.03 7.75 15.80
C LEU A 80 17.68 8.46 17.00
N ARG A 81 17.07 8.34 18.18
CA ARG A 81 17.67 8.86 19.44
C ARG A 81 19.06 8.26 19.67
N ASP A 82 19.22 6.96 19.52
CA ASP A 82 20.50 6.31 19.78
C ASP A 82 21.58 6.81 18.81
N GLY A 83 21.23 7.05 17.53
CA GLY A 83 22.11 7.71 16.57
C GLY A 83 22.51 9.13 17.03
N VAL A 84 21.54 9.94 17.46
CA VAL A 84 21.80 11.28 17.99
C VAL A 84 22.67 11.22 19.26
N CYS A 85 22.41 10.29 20.18
CA CYS A 85 23.22 10.11 21.37
C CYS A 85 24.65 9.71 21.06
N LEU A 86 24.87 8.86 20.04
CA LEU A 86 26.20 8.48 19.58
C LEU A 86 26.95 9.67 18.98
N ILE A 87 26.33 10.43 18.10
CA ILE A 87 26.91 11.64 17.50
C ILE A 87 27.26 12.66 18.60
N TRP A 88 26.34 12.86 19.54
CA TRP A 88 26.55 13.78 20.65
C TRP A 88 27.70 13.32 21.57
N TRP A 89 27.81 12.03 21.85
CA TRP A 89 28.90 11.45 22.62
C TRP A 89 30.26 11.68 21.93
N LEU A 90 30.34 11.47 20.61
CA LEU A 90 31.53 11.76 19.80
C LEU A 90 31.89 13.25 19.85
N ALA A 91 30.87 14.13 19.66
CA ALA A 91 31.06 15.58 19.70
C ALA A 91 31.61 16.06 21.07
N ARG A 92 31.12 15.48 22.19
CA ARG A 92 31.63 15.78 23.53
C ARG A 92 33.07 15.32 23.76
N ARG A 93 33.50 14.28 23.07
CA ARG A 93 34.93 13.88 23.11
C ARG A 93 35.84 14.91 22.44
N LEU A 94 35.33 15.55 21.37
CA LEU A 94 36.07 16.60 20.65
C LEU A 94 35.91 17.98 21.33
N ARG A 95 34.80 18.22 22.02
CA ARG A 95 34.46 19.48 22.70
C ARG A 95 33.92 19.20 24.11
N PRO A 96 34.76 19.04 25.13
CA PRO A 96 34.33 18.66 26.48
C PRO A 96 33.35 19.61 27.19
N GLY A 97 33.22 20.88 26.73
CA GLY A 97 32.28 21.87 27.26
C GLY A 97 30.81 21.68 26.86
N LEU A 98 30.48 20.72 25.97
CA LEU A 98 29.10 20.49 25.57
C LEU A 98 28.27 19.91 26.72
N PRO A 99 26.98 20.34 26.91
CA PRO A 99 26.14 19.91 28.02
C PRO A 99 25.82 18.41 27.94
N ALA A 100 25.46 17.81 29.08
CA ALA A 100 24.96 16.44 29.11
C ALA A 100 23.53 16.37 28.55
N LEU A 101 23.24 15.28 27.84
CA LEU A 101 21.86 15.00 27.41
C LEU A 101 20.98 14.68 28.63
N PRO A 102 19.66 14.93 28.52
CA PRO A 102 18.69 14.57 29.57
C PRO A 102 18.79 13.09 29.95
N GLY A 103 18.43 12.72 31.15
CA GLY A 103 18.44 11.33 31.61
C GLY A 103 17.46 10.43 30.81
N SER A 104 17.76 9.13 30.77
CA SER A 104 17.02 8.13 29.95
C SER A 104 15.49 8.13 30.16
N ASN A 105 15.01 8.32 31.41
CA ASN A 105 13.56 8.34 31.68
C ASN A 105 12.86 9.53 31.01
N ARG A 106 13.48 10.73 31.03
CA ARG A 106 12.92 11.93 30.41
C ARG A 106 12.90 11.78 28.87
N GLN A 107 14.00 11.26 28.29
CA GLN A 107 14.06 10.98 26.86
C GLN A 107 12.97 9.98 26.46
N MET A 108 12.83 8.87 27.20
CA MET A 108 11.82 7.85 26.91
C MET A 108 10.39 8.37 27.03
N ALA A 109 10.11 9.19 28.05
CA ALA A 109 8.79 9.82 28.19
C ALA A 109 8.46 10.75 27.01
N ALA A 110 9.42 11.54 26.54
CA ALA A 110 9.25 12.40 25.38
C ALA A 110 9.02 11.58 24.09
N LEU A 111 9.81 10.53 23.86
CA LEU A 111 9.64 9.65 22.69
C LEU A 111 8.29 8.92 22.72
N LEU A 112 7.86 8.44 23.88
CA LEU A 112 6.55 7.80 24.04
C LEU A 112 5.42 8.78 23.73
N LEU A 113 5.49 10.01 24.20
CA LEU A 113 4.49 11.04 23.88
C LEU A 113 4.43 11.32 22.39
N VAL A 114 5.59 11.50 21.73
CA VAL A 114 5.65 11.72 20.29
C VAL A 114 5.11 10.51 19.53
N ALA A 115 5.53 9.29 19.87
CA ALA A 115 5.03 8.07 19.24
C ALA A 115 3.51 7.90 19.43
N LEU A 116 2.98 8.25 20.60
CA LEU A 116 1.55 8.19 20.87
C LEU A 116 0.78 9.17 19.98
N VAL A 117 1.22 10.43 19.90
CA VAL A 117 0.61 11.44 19.01
C VAL A 117 0.64 10.95 17.56
N MET A 118 1.80 10.46 17.08
CA MET A 118 1.93 9.90 15.74
C MET A 118 0.96 8.73 15.52
N THR A 119 0.80 7.84 16.49
CA THR A 119 -0.11 6.68 16.41
C THR A 119 -1.58 7.13 16.31
N VAL A 120 -1.98 8.10 17.15
CA VAL A 120 -3.34 8.65 17.15
C VAL A 120 -3.67 9.32 15.81
N MET A 121 -2.70 9.88 15.12
CA MET A 121 -2.87 10.42 13.77
C MET A 121 -2.85 9.32 12.69
N ALA A 122 -1.93 8.36 12.81
CA ALA A 122 -1.64 7.39 11.77
C ALA A 122 -2.72 6.31 11.61
N VAL A 123 -3.27 5.79 12.71
CA VAL A 123 -4.25 4.69 12.66
C VAL A 123 -5.58 5.12 12.03
N PRO A 124 -6.20 6.25 12.43
CA PRO A 124 -7.39 6.75 11.73
C PRO A 124 -7.12 7.11 10.26
N ALA A 125 -5.96 7.69 9.96
CA ALA A 125 -5.57 8.00 8.58
C ALA A 125 -5.47 6.75 7.69
N ALA A 126 -5.04 5.61 8.26
CA ALA A 126 -4.95 4.34 7.55
C ALA A 126 -6.32 3.69 7.28
N LEU A 127 -7.31 3.95 8.12
CA LEU A 127 -8.63 3.28 8.10
C LEU A 127 -9.76 4.15 7.53
N ARG A 128 -9.46 5.39 7.14
CA ARG A 128 -10.46 6.31 6.60
C ARG A 128 -10.85 5.94 5.16
N ILE A 129 -11.97 6.47 4.70
CA ILE A 129 -12.34 6.42 3.28
C ILE A 129 -11.37 7.33 2.51
N PRO A 130 -10.74 6.85 1.40
CA PRO A 130 -9.74 7.60 0.65
C PRO A 130 -10.28 8.90 0.07
N ASP A 131 -9.42 9.93 0.02
CA ASP A 131 -9.76 11.17 -0.65
C ASP A 131 -9.66 11.03 -2.17
N VAL A 132 -10.41 11.85 -2.89
CA VAL A 132 -10.31 11.94 -4.34
C VAL A 132 -9.15 12.88 -4.71
N ARG A 133 -8.30 12.42 -5.61
CA ARG A 133 -7.24 13.23 -6.23
C ARG A 133 -7.43 13.26 -7.74
N THR A 134 -7.70 14.43 -8.28
CA THR A 134 -7.78 14.63 -9.73
C THR A 134 -6.47 15.21 -10.26
N GLN A 135 -5.95 14.60 -11.33
CA GLN A 135 -4.73 15.04 -12.00
C GLN A 135 -4.91 15.02 -13.51
N GLU A 136 -4.31 15.99 -14.21
CA GLU A 136 -4.18 15.97 -15.65
C GLU A 136 -2.79 15.47 -16.03
N ILE A 137 -2.72 14.66 -17.09
CA ILE A 137 -1.47 14.12 -17.61
C ILE A 137 -1.43 14.23 -19.12
N VAL A 138 -0.42 14.88 -19.65
CA VAL A 138 -0.15 14.94 -21.09
C VAL A 138 0.60 13.66 -21.48
N LEU A 139 0.03 12.89 -22.41
CA LEU A 139 0.68 11.73 -23.01
C LEU A 139 1.08 12.08 -24.44
N PRO A 140 2.39 12.06 -24.79
CA PRO A 140 2.87 12.51 -26.10
C PRO A 140 2.23 11.84 -27.29
N GLY A 141 1.88 10.53 -27.18
CA GLY A 141 1.24 9.75 -28.23
C GLY A 141 -0.31 9.73 -28.18
N LEU A 142 -0.95 10.54 -27.34
CA LEU A 142 -2.42 10.49 -27.19
C LEU A 142 -3.10 11.18 -28.39
N PRO A 143 -3.98 10.46 -29.12
CA PRO A 143 -4.78 11.08 -30.19
C PRO A 143 -5.70 12.19 -29.64
N PRO A 144 -5.95 13.27 -30.41
CA PRO A 144 -6.88 14.35 -29.99
C PRO A 144 -8.28 13.87 -29.64
N ALA A 145 -8.76 12.80 -30.26
CA ALA A 145 -10.07 12.20 -29.95
C ALA A 145 -10.16 11.69 -28.48
N LEU A 146 -9.04 11.36 -27.86
CA LEU A 146 -8.97 10.88 -26.48
C LEU A 146 -8.67 12.01 -25.48
N ASP A 147 -8.53 13.27 -25.92
CA ASP A 147 -8.35 14.39 -25.01
C ASP A 147 -9.53 14.50 -24.05
N GLY A 148 -9.23 14.70 -22.78
CA GLY A 148 -10.22 14.75 -21.71
C GLY A 148 -10.76 13.40 -21.25
N LEU A 149 -10.23 12.26 -21.71
CA LEU A 149 -10.64 10.93 -21.24
C LEU A 149 -10.35 10.79 -19.73
N ARG A 150 -11.35 10.32 -18.98
CA ARG A 150 -11.35 10.24 -17.51
C ARG A 150 -11.09 8.80 -17.07
N VAL A 151 -9.91 8.55 -16.53
CA VAL A 151 -9.47 7.25 -16.05
C VAL A 151 -9.45 7.26 -14.53
N ALA A 152 -10.28 6.47 -13.86
CA ALA A 152 -10.17 6.28 -12.43
C ALA A 152 -9.25 5.10 -12.11
N GLN A 153 -8.29 5.29 -11.21
CA GLN A 153 -7.50 4.21 -10.65
C GLN A 153 -7.90 3.96 -9.20
N LEU A 154 -8.18 2.70 -8.89
CA LEU A 154 -8.23 2.14 -7.54
C LEU A 154 -7.13 1.09 -7.42
N THR A 155 -6.37 1.13 -6.34
CA THR A 155 -5.31 0.16 -6.08
C THR A 155 -5.24 -0.16 -4.60
N ASP A 156 -4.80 -1.36 -4.26
CA ASP A 156 -4.55 -1.74 -2.86
C ASP A 156 -5.77 -1.49 -1.97
N LEU A 157 -6.95 -1.94 -2.40
CA LEU A 157 -8.20 -1.79 -1.62
C LEU A 157 -8.15 -2.64 -0.35
N HIS A 158 -7.55 -3.83 -0.43
CA HIS A 158 -7.45 -4.78 0.68
C HIS A 158 -8.75 -4.95 1.44
N ILE A 159 -9.85 -5.14 0.69
CA ILE A 159 -11.18 -5.39 1.27
C ILE A 159 -11.07 -6.54 2.26
N SER A 160 -11.38 -6.25 3.53
CA SER A 160 -11.12 -7.12 4.68
C SER A 160 -11.96 -6.71 5.87
N ARG A 161 -11.77 -7.35 7.03
CA ARG A 161 -12.44 -6.92 8.27
C ARG A 161 -12.13 -5.47 8.69
N ASN A 162 -10.99 -4.92 8.26
CA ASN A 162 -10.68 -3.50 8.47
C ASN A 162 -11.41 -2.58 7.48
N PHE A 163 -11.72 -3.10 6.30
CA PHE A 163 -12.38 -2.41 5.19
C PHE A 163 -13.64 -3.18 4.76
N PRO A 164 -14.70 -3.14 5.60
CA PRO A 164 -15.93 -3.89 5.39
C PRO A 164 -16.81 -3.27 4.29
N ALA A 165 -17.98 -3.89 4.05
CA ALA A 165 -18.94 -3.50 3.01
C ALA A 165 -19.27 -2.01 2.99
N GLU A 166 -19.45 -1.37 4.16
CA GLU A 166 -19.77 0.07 4.26
C GLU A 166 -18.61 0.94 3.74
N TRP A 167 -17.37 0.55 4.04
CA TRP A 167 -16.20 1.23 3.51
C TRP A 167 -16.09 1.03 2.00
N THR A 168 -16.25 -0.21 1.52
CA THR A 168 -16.24 -0.54 0.09
C THR A 168 -17.33 0.23 -0.65
N ARG A 169 -18.55 0.30 -0.10
CA ARG A 169 -19.66 1.09 -0.64
C ARG A 169 -19.28 2.56 -0.81
N ALA A 170 -18.69 3.16 0.23
CA ALA A 170 -18.30 4.56 0.19
C ALA A 170 -17.19 4.83 -0.85
N VAL A 171 -16.26 3.88 -1.08
CA VAL A 171 -15.25 3.97 -2.15
C VAL A 171 -15.91 3.90 -3.52
N VAL A 172 -16.82 2.95 -3.73
CA VAL A 172 -17.58 2.80 -4.98
C VAL A 172 -18.39 4.06 -5.30
N ASP A 173 -19.14 4.59 -4.32
CA ASP A 173 -19.96 5.78 -4.49
C ASP A 173 -19.11 7.01 -4.84
N ARG A 174 -17.97 7.20 -4.16
CA ARG A 174 -17.02 8.27 -4.48
C ARG A 174 -16.44 8.13 -5.88
N THR A 175 -16.09 6.91 -6.28
CA THR A 175 -15.55 6.63 -7.63
C THR A 175 -16.59 6.92 -8.71
N ASN A 176 -17.83 6.45 -8.53
CA ASN A 176 -18.92 6.68 -9.47
C ASN A 176 -19.29 8.17 -9.59
N ALA A 177 -19.23 8.93 -8.48
CA ALA A 177 -19.47 10.37 -8.47
C ALA A 177 -18.48 11.15 -9.36
N LEU A 178 -17.28 10.58 -9.60
CA LEU A 178 -16.30 11.15 -10.52
C LEU A 178 -16.70 11.00 -11.99
N ARG A 179 -17.69 10.17 -12.33
CA ARG A 179 -18.10 9.83 -13.70
C ARG A 179 -16.89 9.48 -14.58
N PRO A 180 -16.09 8.48 -14.22
CA PRO A 180 -14.97 8.05 -15.04
C PRO A 180 -15.48 7.43 -16.34
N ASP A 181 -14.72 7.58 -17.42
CA ASP A 181 -14.98 6.86 -18.67
C ASP A 181 -14.55 5.39 -18.55
N ILE A 182 -13.50 5.13 -17.78
CA ILE A 182 -12.95 3.79 -17.51
C ILE A 182 -12.44 3.71 -16.06
N ILE A 183 -12.56 2.53 -15.45
CA ILE A 183 -12.02 2.25 -14.11
C ILE A 183 -10.95 1.15 -14.23
N LEU A 184 -9.77 1.41 -13.67
CA LEU A 184 -8.61 0.52 -13.66
C LEU A 184 -8.27 0.14 -12.22
N LEU A 185 -8.38 -1.16 -11.92
CA LEU A 185 -8.12 -1.75 -10.61
C LEU A 185 -6.72 -2.40 -10.66
N THR A 186 -5.74 -1.77 -10.06
CA THR A 186 -4.33 -2.17 -10.22
C THR A 186 -3.83 -3.07 -9.10
N GLY A 187 -4.62 -4.11 -8.77
CA GLY A 187 -4.25 -5.20 -7.86
C GLY A 187 -4.49 -4.94 -6.39
N ASP A 188 -4.34 -6.01 -5.61
CA ASP A 188 -4.53 -6.07 -4.16
C ASP A 188 -5.93 -5.59 -3.74
N LEU A 189 -6.97 -6.16 -4.39
CA LEU A 189 -8.37 -5.75 -4.19
C LEU A 189 -8.94 -6.31 -2.89
N MET A 190 -8.52 -7.53 -2.48
CA MET A 190 -9.09 -8.21 -1.33
C MET A 190 -8.07 -9.03 -0.53
N ASP A 191 -8.36 -9.15 0.79
CA ASP A 191 -7.67 -10.04 1.71
C ASP A 191 -8.62 -11.13 2.19
N GLY A 192 -8.44 -12.36 1.69
CA GLY A 192 -9.24 -13.53 2.05
C GLY A 192 -10.06 -14.10 0.89
N SER A 193 -10.54 -15.33 1.07
CA SER A 193 -11.27 -16.08 0.03
C SER A 193 -12.63 -15.45 -0.30
N PRO A 194 -13.23 -15.77 -1.46
CA PRO A 194 -14.58 -15.32 -1.81
C PRO A 194 -15.64 -15.65 -0.76
N ALA A 195 -15.53 -16.80 -0.09
CA ALA A 195 -16.46 -17.18 0.96
C ALA A 195 -16.42 -16.23 2.16
N LEU A 196 -15.23 -15.71 2.51
CA LEU A 196 -15.02 -14.80 3.63
C LEU A 196 -15.37 -13.34 3.28
N ARG A 197 -15.25 -12.95 1.98
CA ARG A 197 -15.39 -11.55 1.53
C ARG A 197 -16.65 -11.27 0.74
N ARG A 198 -17.55 -12.24 0.58
CA ARG A 198 -18.76 -12.08 -0.24
C ARG A 198 -19.51 -10.79 0.05
N GLU A 199 -19.79 -10.51 1.31
CA GLU A 199 -20.54 -9.33 1.73
C GLU A 199 -19.70 -8.05 1.59
N ASP A 200 -18.42 -8.11 2.02
CA ASP A 200 -17.52 -6.98 1.99
C ASP A 200 -17.19 -6.54 0.56
N PHE A 201 -17.16 -7.48 -0.39
CA PHE A 201 -16.85 -7.25 -1.80
C PHE A 201 -18.08 -6.92 -2.65
N ALA A 202 -19.29 -7.25 -2.20
CA ALA A 202 -20.53 -7.08 -2.97
C ALA A 202 -20.71 -5.66 -3.56
N PRO A 203 -20.35 -4.55 -2.87
CA PRO A 203 -20.49 -3.21 -3.44
C PRO A 203 -19.69 -2.98 -4.74
N MET A 204 -18.63 -3.76 -5.00
CA MET A 204 -17.81 -3.61 -6.21
C MET A 204 -18.59 -3.86 -7.51
N ALA A 205 -19.71 -4.61 -7.44
CA ALA A 205 -20.60 -4.81 -8.59
C ALA A 205 -21.29 -3.53 -9.07
N ASP A 206 -21.31 -2.48 -8.26
CA ASP A 206 -21.92 -1.20 -8.60
C ASP A 206 -20.95 -0.16 -9.18
N LEU A 207 -19.69 -0.53 -9.44
CA LEU A 207 -18.76 0.32 -10.18
C LEU A 207 -19.30 0.59 -11.59
N ARG A 208 -19.26 1.85 -12.04
CA ARG A 208 -19.84 2.28 -13.31
C ARG A 208 -18.84 3.09 -14.13
N ALA A 209 -18.53 2.57 -15.32
CA ALA A 209 -17.74 3.28 -16.32
C ALA A 209 -18.17 2.83 -17.72
N PRO A 210 -18.49 3.76 -18.67
CA PRO A 210 -18.98 3.41 -20.00
C PRO A 210 -18.05 2.50 -20.81
N LEU A 211 -16.74 2.63 -20.63
CA LEU A 211 -15.73 1.81 -21.32
C LEU A 211 -15.40 0.51 -20.56
N GLY A 212 -15.90 0.33 -19.33
CA GLY A 212 -15.73 -0.86 -18.53
C GLY A 212 -14.86 -0.67 -17.29
N VAL A 213 -14.82 -1.76 -16.50
CA VAL A 213 -14.01 -1.90 -15.29
C VAL A 213 -13.01 -3.03 -15.52
N PHE A 214 -11.73 -2.72 -15.46
CA PHE A 214 -10.65 -3.68 -15.71
C PHE A 214 -9.78 -3.80 -14.47
N ALA A 215 -9.24 -5.01 -14.26
CA ALA A 215 -8.34 -5.31 -13.16
C ALA A 215 -7.10 -6.06 -13.66
N CYS A 216 -5.97 -5.88 -12.99
CA CYS A 216 -4.87 -6.83 -12.99
C CYS A 216 -4.70 -7.39 -11.58
N PRO A 217 -4.17 -8.61 -11.39
CA PRO A 217 -3.93 -9.13 -10.07
C PRO A 217 -2.69 -8.48 -9.43
N GLY A 218 -2.76 -8.23 -8.12
CA GLY A 218 -1.60 -7.99 -7.28
C GLY A 218 -1.16 -9.28 -6.58
N ASN A 219 -0.26 -9.18 -5.61
CA ASN A 219 0.20 -10.37 -4.89
C ASN A 219 -0.86 -10.91 -3.91
N HIS A 220 -1.76 -10.07 -3.38
CA HIS A 220 -2.79 -10.51 -2.44
C HIS A 220 -3.89 -11.33 -3.09
N GLU A 221 -4.19 -11.17 -4.37
CA GLU A 221 -5.11 -12.05 -5.09
C GLU A 221 -4.63 -13.51 -5.04
N TYR A 222 -3.32 -13.75 -5.19
CA TYR A 222 -2.76 -15.10 -5.11
C TYR A 222 -2.81 -15.67 -3.69
N TYR A 223 -2.60 -14.85 -2.66
CA TYR A 223 -2.74 -15.26 -1.24
C TYR A 223 -4.19 -15.52 -0.87
N SER A 224 -5.13 -14.93 -1.61
CA SER A 224 -6.57 -14.96 -1.37
C SER A 224 -7.34 -15.93 -2.27
N ASP A 225 -6.66 -16.87 -2.95
CA ASP A 225 -7.23 -17.85 -3.89
C ASP A 225 -7.74 -17.20 -5.18
N LEU A 226 -6.82 -16.65 -5.99
CA LEU A 226 -7.13 -16.03 -7.29
C LEU A 226 -8.01 -16.90 -8.20
N PRO A 227 -7.78 -18.25 -8.34
CA PRO A 227 -8.66 -19.10 -9.12
C PRO A 227 -10.14 -19.02 -8.70
N ALA A 228 -10.42 -18.99 -7.40
CA ALA A 228 -11.78 -18.86 -6.89
C ALA A 228 -12.35 -17.43 -7.06
N TRP A 229 -11.49 -16.42 -7.13
CA TRP A 229 -11.89 -15.03 -7.36
C TRP A 229 -12.24 -14.70 -8.81
N ARG A 230 -11.65 -15.37 -9.80
CA ARG A 230 -11.91 -15.10 -11.24
C ARG A 230 -13.40 -15.10 -11.61
N PRO A 231 -14.21 -16.12 -11.26
CA PRO A 231 -15.64 -16.11 -11.53
C PRO A 231 -16.40 -15.01 -10.77
N VAL A 232 -15.96 -14.67 -9.56
CA VAL A 232 -16.58 -13.60 -8.74
C VAL A 232 -16.33 -12.23 -9.40
N LEU A 233 -15.11 -11.92 -9.79
CA LEU A 233 -14.78 -10.68 -10.47
C LEU A 233 -15.60 -10.52 -11.76
N ARG A 234 -15.68 -11.58 -12.57
CA ARG A 234 -16.50 -11.59 -13.78
C ARG A 234 -17.98 -11.34 -13.48
N ALA A 235 -18.53 -11.98 -12.44
CA ALA A 235 -19.92 -11.79 -12.04
C ALA A 235 -20.20 -10.35 -11.53
N HIS A 236 -19.18 -9.64 -11.09
CA HIS A 236 -19.25 -8.23 -10.68
C HIS A 236 -18.99 -7.24 -11.84
N GLY A 237 -18.91 -7.73 -13.10
CA GLY A 237 -18.64 -6.89 -14.27
C GLY A 237 -17.19 -6.39 -14.36
N ILE A 238 -16.25 -7.01 -13.63
CA ILE A 238 -14.83 -6.67 -13.63
C ILE A 238 -14.11 -7.63 -14.58
N THR A 239 -13.47 -7.08 -15.62
CA THR A 239 -12.63 -7.84 -16.54
C THR A 239 -11.22 -7.96 -16.00
N LEU A 240 -10.84 -9.16 -15.56
CA LEU A 240 -9.48 -9.45 -15.10
C LEU A 240 -8.55 -9.70 -16.28
N LEU A 241 -7.46 -8.96 -16.38
CA LEU A 241 -6.44 -9.09 -17.42
C LEU A 241 -5.18 -9.73 -16.80
N GLU A 242 -4.81 -10.91 -17.31
CA GLU A 242 -3.70 -11.73 -16.82
C GLU A 242 -2.71 -11.99 -17.97
N ASN A 243 -1.82 -11.07 -18.25
CA ASN A 243 -0.95 -11.01 -19.44
C ASN A 243 -1.77 -10.90 -20.73
N GLU A 244 -2.78 -10.04 -20.69
CA GLU A 244 -3.74 -9.82 -21.75
C GLU A 244 -4.04 -8.33 -21.93
N ALA A 245 -4.57 -7.97 -23.10
CA ALA A 245 -5.04 -6.61 -23.35
C ALA A 245 -6.40 -6.61 -24.05
N VAL A 246 -7.10 -5.48 -23.94
CA VAL A 246 -8.30 -5.12 -24.69
C VAL A 246 -8.04 -3.84 -25.45
N VAL A 247 -8.49 -3.80 -26.71
CA VAL A 247 -8.50 -2.59 -27.53
C VAL A 247 -9.91 -2.02 -27.51
N LEU A 248 -10.07 -0.87 -26.89
CA LEU A 248 -11.36 -0.20 -26.69
C LEU A 248 -11.56 0.83 -27.81
N PRO A 249 -12.65 0.77 -28.58
CA PRO A 249 -13.02 1.84 -29.48
C PRO A 249 -13.52 3.06 -28.69
N VAL A 250 -12.93 4.23 -28.91
CA VAL A 250 -13.27 5.45 -28.17
C VAL A 250 -13.31 6.64 -29.11
N ARG A 251 -14.48 7.24 -29.29
CA ARG A 251 -14.68 8.51 -30.06
C ARG A 251 -14.03 8.48 -31.45
N GLY A 252 -14.15 7.35 -32.16
CA GLY A 252 -13.55 7.16 -33.51
C GLY A 252 -12.05 6.87 -33.51
N SER A 253 -11.44 6.73 -32.34
CA SER A 253 -10.07 6.24 -32.14
C SER A 253 -10.08 4.95 -31.30
N HIS A 254 -8.98 4.59 -30.70
CA HIS A 254 -8.87 3.41 -29.83
C HIS A 254 -7.95 3.70 -28.64
N LEU A 255 -8.14 2.93 -27.57
CA LEU A 255 -7.27 2.87 -26.40
C LEU A 255 -6.98 1.41 -26.08
N THR A 256 -5.73 1.03 -25.99
CA THR A 256 -5.32 -0.28 -25.48
C THR A 256 -5.19 -0.23 -23.96
N VAL A 257 -5.86 -1.14 -23.26
CA VAL A 257 -5.71 -1.38 -21.83
C VAL A 257 -5.17 -2.79 -21.64
N ALA A 258 -3.99 -2.89 -21.08
CA ALA A 258 -3.32 -4.17 -20.80
C ALA A 258 -3.20 -4.40 -19.29
N GLY A 259 -3.19 -5.66 -18.88
CA GLY A 259 -2.92 -6.07 -17.49
C GLY A 259 -1.98 -7.25 -17.45
N VAL A 260 -1.06 -7.24 -16.49
CA VAL A 260 -0.12 -8.34 -16.26
C VAL A 260 -0.35 -9.00 -14.92
N THR A 261 0.12 -10.24 -14.79
CA THR A 261 0.16 -10.98 -13.52
C THR A 261 1.22 -10.41 -12.56
N ASP A 262 1.29 -10.88 -11.33
CA ASP A 262 2.32 -10.49 -10.36
C ASP A 262 3.47 -11.50 -10.31
N ASN A 263 4.66 -11.06 -9.92
CA ASN A 263 5.85 -11.90 -9.76
C ASN A 263 5.64 -13.07 -8.78
N VAL A 264 4.70 -12.94 -7.84
CA VAL A 264 4.39 -13.99 -6.87
C VAL A 264 3.67 -15.19 -7.52
N ALA A 265 3.09 -15.03 -8.70
CA ALA A 265 2.32 -16.06 -9.41
C ALA A 265 3.07 -17.39 -9.53
N GLY A 266 4.38 -17.34 -9.80
CA GLY A 266 5.22 -18.54 -9.92
C GLY A 266 5.26 -19.39 -8.64
N ARG A 267 5.06 -18.82 -7.45
CA ARG A 267 4.96 -19.57 -6.19
C ARG A 267 3.68 -20.40 -6.08
N PHE A 268 2.69 -20.08 -6.91
CA PHE A 268 1.40 -20.76 -7.00
C PHE A 268 1.25 -21.59 -8.26
N GLY A 269 2.36 -21.81 -9.01
CA GLY A 269 2.35 -22.57 -10.25
C GLY A 269 1.64 -21.88 -11.42
N LEU A 270 1.48 -20.54 -11.35
CA LEU A 270 0.85 -19.72 -12.36
C LEU A 270 1.91 -18.89 -13.11
N PRO A 271 1.63 -18.47 -14.37
CA PRO A 271 2.55 -17.65 -15.14
C PRO A 271 2.84 -16.30 -14.46
N GLY A 272 4.11 -15.91 -14.42
CA GLY A 272 4.55 -14.57 -13.98
C GLY A 272 4.17 -13.48 -14.98
N PRO A 273 4.49 -12.21 -14.70
CA PRO A 273 4.17 -11.10 -15.59
C PRO A 273 4.90 -11.24 -16.93
N ASP A 274 4.15 -11.04 -18.01
CA ASP A 274 4.63 -11.06 -19.38
C ASP A 274 4.00 -9.88 -20.14
N PRO A 275 4.60 -8.69 -20.05
CA PRO A 275 4.08 -7.49 -20.71
C PRO A 275 4.21 -7.57 -22.24
N HIS A 276 5.23 -8.23 -22.76
CA HIS A 276 5.40 -8.39 -24.21
C HIS A 276 4.24 -9.16 -24.81
N ARG A 277 3.87 -10.29 -24.19
CA ARG A 277 2.69 -11.05 -24.60
C ARG A 277 1.42 -10.22 -24.49
N ALA A 278 1.23 -9.49 -23.37
CA ALA A 278 0.05 -8.67 -23.16
C ALA A 278 -0.12 -7.57 -24.23
N LEU A 279 0.99 -7.03 -24.74
CA LEU A 279 1.01 -5.89 -25.67
C LEU A 279 1.17 -6.31 -27.13
N GLU A 280 1.39 -7.61 -27.41
CA GLU A 280 1.65 -8.11 -28.75
C GLU A 280 0.50 -7.77 -29.72
N GLY A 281 0.84 -7.17 -30.86
CA GLY A 281 -0.12 -6.78 -31.90
C GLY A 281 -1.12 -5.70 -31.51
N THR A 282 -1.03 -5.10 -30.34
CA THR A 282 -1.95 -4.05 -29.90
C THR A 282 -1.50 -2.66 -30.38
N PRO A 283 -2.43 -1.75 -30.74
CA PRO A 283 -2.09 -0.40 -31.16
C PRO A 283 -1.81 0.52 -29.95
N ARG A 284 -1.06 1.63 -30.18
CA ARG A 284 -0.95 2.74 -29.22
C ARG A 284 -2.14 3.72 -29.38
N PRO A 285 -2.55 4.46 -28.32
CA PRO A 285 -1.90 4.54 -27.00
C PRO A 285 -2.22 3.32 -26.12
N ARG A 286 -1.27 2.95 -25.26
CA ARG A 286 -1.31 1.78 -24.41
C ARG A 286 -1.22 2.18 -22.94
N ILE A 287 -2.22 1.79 -22.14
CA ILE A 287 -2.18 1.87 -20.67
C ILE A 287 -1.94 0.46 -20.12
N LEU A 288 -0.86 0.29 -19.38
CA LEU A 288 -0.53 -0.97 -18.73
C LEU A 288 -0.89 -0.90 -17.23
N MET A 289 -1.69 -1.85 -16.76
CA MET A 289 -1.87 -2.13 -15.35
C MET A 289 -0.83 -3.17 -14.91
N ALA A 290 0.06 -2.78 -14.00
CA ALA A 290 1.02 -3.66 -13.36
C ALA A 290 1.06 -3.32 -11.88
N HIS A 291 0.64 -4.25 -11.00
CA HIS A 291 0.54 -3.96 -9.57
C HIS A 291 1.87 -3.44 -9.01
N LYS A 292 2.99 -4.11 -9.31
CA LYS A 292 4.32 -3.67 -8.90
C LYS A 292 4.94 -2.70 -9.91
N PRO A 293 5.53 -1.60 -9.42
CA PRO A 293 6.04 -0.55 -10.29
C PRO A 293 7.37 -0.89 -11.00
N GLU A 294 8.16 -1.83 -10.46
CA GLU A 294 9.48 -2.16 -11.01
C GLU A 294 9.46 -2.60 -12.48
N LEU A 295 8.32 -3.14 -12.95
CA LEU A 295 8.16 -3.57 -14.33
C LEU A 295 8.32 -2.41 -15.33
N PHE A 296 8.14 -1.16 -14.89
CA PHE A 296 8.32 0.03 -15.72
C PHE A 296 9.72 0.16 -16.32
N HIS A 297 10.74 -0.40 -15.68
CA HIS A 297 12.09 -0.42 -16.24
C HIS A 297 12.17 -1.15 -17.57
N GLU A 298 11.35 -2.16 -17.74
CA GLU A 298 11.27 -3.00 -18.95
C GLU A 298 10.22 -2.48 -19.93
N THR A 299 9.06 -2.10 -19.44
CA THR A 299 7.87 -1.81 -20.27
C THR A 299 7.86 -0.42 -20.90
N ALA A 300 8.62 0.54 -20.36
CA ALA A 300 8.59 1.93 -20.81
C ALA A 300 8.69 2.14 -22.33
N PRO A 301 9.51 1.39 -23.10
CA PRO A 301 9.56 1.57 -24.57
C PRO A 301 8.27 1.18 -25.30
N GLU A 302 7.41 0.34 -24.68
CA GLU A 302 6.26 -0.26 -25.33
C GLU A 302 4.92 0.38 -24.96
N ILE A 303 4.89 1.22 -23.93
CA ILE A 303 3.66 1.80 -23.37
C ILE A 303 3.68 3.32 -23.39
N ASP A 304 2.52 3.93 -23.12
CA ASP A 304 2.39 5.38 -22.94
C ASP A 304 2.18 5.73 -21.45
N LEU A 305 1.46 4.84 -20.71
CA LEU A 305 1.20 4.99 -19.29
C LEU A 305 1.22 3.63 -18.59
N GLN A 306 1.93 3.53 -17.46
CA GLN A 306 1.77 2.44 -16.51
C GLN A 306 1.10 2.96 -15.22
N LEU A 307 0.15 2.18 -14.71
CA LEU A 307 -0.49 2.43 -13.43
C LEU A 307 -0.14 1.29 -12.47
N SER A 308 0.39 1.63 -11.30
CA SER A 308 0.87 0.69 -10.28
C SER A 308 0.41 1.08 -8.88
N GLY A 309 0.53 0.14 -7.94
CA GLY A 309 0.28 0.31 -6.51
C GLY A 309 1.40 -0.32 -5.67
N HIS A 310 1.04 -1.30 -4.80
CA HIS A 310 1.91 -2.17 -4.02
C HIS A 310 2.70 -1.50 -2.88
N THR A 311 3.24 -0.34 -3.10
CA THR A 311 4.18 0.32 -2.17
C THR A 311 3.48 1.01 -0.99
N HIS A 312 2.17 1.18 -1.07
CA HIS A 312 1.37 2.00 -0.15
C HIS A 312 1.98 3.40 0.11
N GLY A 313 2.71 3.91 -0.89
CA GLY A 313 3.41 5.20 -0.82
C GLY A 313 4.50 5.27 0.23
N GLY A 314 4.99 4.11 0.70
CA GLY A 314 6.00 4.02 1.76
C GLY A 314 5.43 4.09 3.17
N LEU A 315 4.11 4.10 3.38
CA LEU A 315 3.38 4.16 4.66
C LEU A 315 3.61 5.45 5.47
N ALA A 316 4.85 5.92 5.56
CA ALA A 316 5.24 7.15 6.26
C ALA A 316 6.39 7.85 5.53
N LEU A 317 6.40 9.19 5.59
CA LEU A 317 7.34 10.04 4.84
C LEU A 317 8.83 9.69 5.02
N LEU A 318 9.23 9.13 6.15
CA LEU A 318 10.63 8.77 6.42
C LEU A 318 10.98 7.33 6.03
N LEU A 319 9.98 6.51 5.66
CA LEU A 319 10.18 5.11 5.28
C LEU A 319 10.23 4.92 3.76
N ASP A 320 9.87 5.94 3.00
CA ASP A 320 9.73 5.91 1.53
C ASP A 320 11.00 5.46 0.82
N GLN A 321 12.17 5.96 1.23
CA GLN A 321 13.46 5.57 0.64
C GLN A 321 13.76 4.07 0.86
N GLY A 322 13.43 3.54 2.04
CA GLY A 322 13.57 2.12 2.31
C GLY A 322 12.65 1.26 1.45
N VAL A 323 11.39 1.71 1.25
CA VAL A 323 10.43 1.01 0.39
C VAL A 323 10.85 1.09 -1.07
N ALA A 324 11.35 2.23 -1.54
CA ALA A 324 11.84 2.41 -2.91
C ALA A 324 12.95 1.41 -3.27
N LEU A 325 13.89 1.13 -2.35
CA LEU A 325 14.99 0.17 -2.58
C LEU A 325 14.50 -1.24 -2.95
N PHE A 326 13.32 -1.64 -2.46
CA PHE A 326 12.74 -2.97 -2.73
C PHE A 326 11.72 -2.95 -3.88
N ASN A 327 11.49 -1.79 -4.51
CA ASN A 327 10.49 -1.60 -5.56
C ASN A 327 11.09 -0.89 -6.78
N GLY A 328 12.29 -1.24 -7.18
CA GLY A 328 12.95 -0.71 -8.38
C GLY A 328 13.24 0.80 -8.32
N GLY A 329 13.33 1.41 -7.13
CA GLY A 329 13.49 2.85 -6.95
C GLY A 329 12.18 3.64 -6.91
N PHE A 330 11.03 2.98 -7.06
CA PHE A 330 9.71 3.61 -7.09
C PHE A 330 8.99 3.52 -5.74
N VAL A 331 8.23 4.56 -5.38
CA VAL A 331 7.44 4.54 -4.13
C VAL A 331 6.06 5.17 -4.27
N ARG A 332 5.91 6.35 -4.86
CA ARG A 332 4.63 7.04 -5.09
C ARG A 332 4.76 8.18 -6.07
N GLY A 333 3.66 8.53 -6.72
CA GLY A 333 3.58 9.66 -7.63
C GLY A 333 4.11 9.35 -9.02
N TRP A 334 4.54 10.38 -9.73
CA TRP A 334 4.92 10.32 -11.14
C TRP A 334 6.39 10.01 -11.34
N TYR A 335 6.63 9.14 -12.32
CA TYR A 335 7.95 8.87 -12.88
C TYR A 335 7.83 8.91 -14.41
N ALA A 336 8.95 9.17 -15.08
CA ALA A 336 9.01 9.23 -16.54
C ALA A 336 10.27 8.56 -17.04
N ARG A 337 10.14 7.90 -18.21
CA ARG A 337 11.25 7.39 -18.99
C ARG A 337 10.88 7.58 -20.46
N ASP A 338 11.66 8.40 -21.16
CA ASP A 338 11.35 8.85 -22.50
C ASP A 338 9.91 9.42 -22.58
N ASP A 339 9.08 8.93 -23.49
CA ASP A 339 7.69 9.34 -23.62
C ASP A 339 6.73 8.62 -22.67
N ALA A 340 7.18 7.55 -22.05
CA ALA A 340 6.34 6.77 -21.11
C ALA A 340 6.23 7.46 -19.75
N ARG A 341 5.08 7.27 -19.11
CA ARG A 341 4.78 7.76 -17.77
C ARG A 341 4.41 6.58 -16.87
N LEU A 342 4.84 6.63 -15.61
CA LEU A 342 4.41 5.72 -14.55
C LEU A 342 3.77 6.55 -13.45
N TYR A 343 2.61 6.11 -12.99
CA TYR A 343 2.04 6.56 -11.73
C TYR A 343 2.01 5.42 -10.72
N VAL A 344 2.57 5.66 -9.55
CA VAL A 344 2.51 4.74 -8.42
C VAL A 344 1.56 5.31 -7.38
N GLY A 345 0.38 4.70 -7.26
CA GLY A 345 -0.64 5.08 -6.29
C GLY A 345 -0.23 4.69 -4.86
N PRO A 346 -0.53 5.52 -3.86
CA PRO A 346 -0.28 5.18 -2.45
C PRO A 346 -1.30 4.19 -1.88
N GLY A 347 -2.22 3.68 -2.70
CA GLY A 347 -3.28 2.77 -2.31
C GLY A 347 -4.53 3.48 -1.79
N SER A 348 -5.70 2.90 -2.08
CA SER A 348 -7.00 3.37 -1.57
C SER A 348 -7.28 2.82 -0.17
N GLY A 349 -6.93 1.55 0.08
CA GLY A 349 -6.94 0.88 1.38
C GLY A 349 -5.53 0.57 1.89
N LEU A 350 -5.44 -0.41 2.77
CA LEU A 350 -4.18 -0.86 3.36
C LEU A 350 -4.33 -2.30 3.86
N TRP A 351 -3.35 -3.15 3.64
CA TRP A 351 -3.38 -4.52 4.17
C TRP A 351 -3.54 -4.57 5.70
N GLY A 352 -4.34 -5.52 6.18
CA GLY A 352 -4.89 -5.51 7.54
C GLY A 352 -3.88 -5.69 8.67
N GLY A 353 -2.65 -6.09 8.38
CA GLY A 353 -1.65 -6.41 9.41
C GLY A 353 -1.04 -5.20 10.11
N PHE A 354 -1.02 -4.02 9.48
CA PHE A 354 -0.27 -2.87 9.99
C PHE A 354 -0.93 -1.52 9.60
N PRO A 355 -1.92 -1.04 10.37
CA PRO A 355 -2.67 0.17 10.04
C PRO A 355 -1.87 1.46 10.31
N LEU A 356 -0.87 1.74 9.47
CA LEU A 356 0.00 2.92 9.56
C LEU A 356 -0.08 3.74 8.28
N ARG A 357 -0.56 4.99 8.37
CA ARG A 357 -0.36 6.04 7.36
C ARG A 357 0.00 7.35 8.05
N LEU A 358 1.20 7.86 7.75
CA LEU A 358 1.69 9.10 8.35
C LEU A 358 2.28 10.02 7.28
N GLY A 359 1.53 11.08 6.93
CA GLY A 359 1.91 12.01 5.86
C GLY A 359 1.76 11.44 4.44
N VAL A 360 1.19 10.24 4.29
CA VAL A 360 0.91 9.58 3.00
C VAL A 360 -0.57 9.20 2.98
N PRO A 361 -1.47 10.09 2.51
CA PRO A 361 -2.90 9.82 2.46
C PRO A 361 -3.24 8.70 1.46
N SER A 362 -4.29 7.94 1.78
CA SER A 362 -4.94 7.06 0.80
C SER A 362 -5.69 7.90 -0.24
N GLU A 363 -5.82 7.38 -1.47
CA GLU A 363 -6.48 8.12 -2.56
C GLU A 363 -7.34 7.25 -3.46
N ILE A 364 -8.32 7.88 -4.09
CA ILE A 364 -8.97 7.50 -5.34
C ILE A 364 -8.43 8.44 -6.39
N LEU A 365 -7.68 7.94 -7.36
CA LEU A 365 -7.10 8.78 -8.40
C LEU A 365 -8.07 8.91 -9.57
N LEU A 366 -8.30 10.14 -10.03
CA LEU A 366 -8.90 10.44 -11.32
C LEU A 366 -7.86 11.10 -12.21
N LEU A 367 -7.45 10.41 -13.27
CA LEU A 367 -6.61 10.97 -14.32
C LEU A 367 -7.48 11.53 -15.44
N VAL A 368 -7.18 12.73 -15.89
CA VAL A 368 -7.72 13.31 -17.13
C VAL A 368 -6.59 13.29 -18.15
N LEU A 369 -6.71 12.42 -19.14
CA LEU A 369 -5.69 12.31 -20.19
C LEU A 369 -5.75 13.53 -21.10
N ARG A 370 -4.58 14.07 -21.47
CA ARG A 370 -4.46 15.24 -22.36
C ARG A 370 -3.58 14.91 -23.58
N ALA A 371 -4.08 15.25 -24.74
CA ALA A 371 -3.28 15.23 -25.95
C ALA A 371 -2.26 16.38 -25.95
N PRO A 372 -1.10 16.22 -26.61
CA PRO A 372 -0.20 17.35 -26.86
C PRO A 372 -0.93 18.45 -27.62
N ARG A 373 -0.62 19.72 -27.29
CA ARG A 373 -1.13 20.88 -28.02
C ARG A 373 -0.32 21.16 -29.28
#